data_f323f95f135ac8e8fb9b2fd475ab1197
#
_entry.id   f323f95f135ac8e8fb9b2fd475ab1197
#
_cell.length_a   1.000
_cell.length_b   1.000
_cell.length_c   1.000
_cell.angle_alpha   90.00
_cell.angle_beta   90.00
_cell.angle_gamma   90.00
#
_symmetry.space_group_name_H-M   'P 1'
#
loop_
_entity.id
_entity.type
_entity.pdbx_description
1 polymer ?
#
loop_
_entity_poly.entity_id
_entity_poly.type
_entity_poly.pdbx_seq_one_letter_code
_entity_poly.pdbx_strand_id
1 'polypeptide(L)'
;MASKEALIEALGLKEVVRAGWVRAGVQNPESVAAHSWGMAMLATQMCPEELDLKRVLQLCILHDIAEVKVGDITPHDNVSAEEKHRLESEAIDSMGIDAKEIFAEYEGQKTPESQFVRYLDKLDMSLQAEIYEAQNLDLNEFKKA
;
A
#
# COMPACT_ATOMS: atom_id res chain seq x y z
N MET A 1 -15.03 -14.74 11.41
CA MET A 1 -14.54 -15.04 10.05
C MET A 1 -15.25 -14.14 9.04
N ALA A 2 -14.52 -13.63 8.06
CA ALA A 2 -15.09 -12.77 7.03
C ALA A 2 -16.04 -13.57 6.11
N SER A 3 -17.11 -12.91 5.65
CA SER A 3 -18.02 -13.52 4.69
C SER A 3 -17.39 -13.64 3.30
N LYS A 4 -18.00 -14.45 2.46
CA LYS A 4 -17.55 -14.58 1.07
C LYS A 4 -17.59 -13.23 0.35
N GLU A 5 -18.65 -12.47 0.56
CA GLU A 5 -18.82 -11.14 -0.04
C GLU A 5 -17.73 -10.18 0.40
N ALA A 6 -17.36 -10.19 1.68
CA ALA A 6 -16.29 -9.35 2.21
C ALA A 6 -14.93 -9.72 1.62
N LEU A 7 -14.68 -11.02 1.46
CA LEU A 7 -13.44 -11.50 0.87
C LEU A 7 -13.34 -11.09 -0.61
N ILE A 8 -14.44 -11.21 -1.35
CA ILE A 8 -14.48 -10.79 -2.75
C ILE A 8 -14.20 -9.28 -2.85
N GLU A 9 -14.81 -8.47 -1.98
CA GLU A 9 -14.56 -7.04 -1.96
C GLU A 9 -13.08 -6.74 -1.73
N ALA A 10 -12.48 -7.37 -0.73
CA ALA A 10 -11.07 -7.16 -0.42
C ALA A 10 -10.15 -7.55 -1.57
N LEU A 11 -10.47 -8.64 -2.27
CA LEU A 11 -9.69 -9.09 -3.43
C LEU A 11 -9.76 -8.08 -4.58
N GLY A 12 -10.73 -7.17 -4.56
CA GLY A 12 -10.84 -6.08 -5.53
C GLY A 12 -9.64 -5.14 -5.55
N LEU A 13 -8.77 -5.20 -4.53
CA LEU A 13 -7.54 -4.40 -4.53
C LEU A 13 -6.66 -4.72 -5.76
N LYS A 14 -6.80 -5.91 -6.33
CA LYS A 14 -6.09 -6.30 -7.56
C LYS A 14 -6.45 -5.40 -8.75
N GLU A 15 -7.62 -4.76 -8.72
CA GLU A 15 -8.11 -3.90 -9.81
C GLU A 15 -7.86 -2.41 -9.55
N VAL A 16 -7.37 -2.04 -8.36
CA VAL A 16 -7.08 -0.64 -8.05
C VAL A 16 -5.68 -0.30 -8.56
N VAL A 17 -5.62 0.58 -9.54
CA VAL A 17 -4.35 0.95 -10.19
C VAL A 17 -3.62 2.02 -9.37
N ARG A 18 -2.30 1.94 -9.32
CA ARG A 18 -1.45 2.94 -8.66
C ARG A 18 -1.52 4.25 -9.45
N ALA A 19 -2.18 5.26 -8.87
CA ALA A 19 -2.47 6.53 -9.54
C ALA A 19 -1.20 7.31 -9.96
N GLY A 20 -0.14 7.23 -9.16
CA GLY A 20 1.12 7.90 -9.49
C GLY A 20 1.71 7.44 -10.82
N TRP A 21 1.66 6.13 -11.08
CA TRP A 21 2.16 5.58 -12.35
C TRP A 21 1.30 6.01 -13.53
N VAL A 22 -0.02 6.02 -13.34
CA VAL A 22 -0.95 6.50 -14.38
C VAL A 22 -0.62 7.96 -14.73
N ARG A 23 -0.47 8.80 -13.73
CA ARG A 23 -0.15 10.22 -13.92
C ARG A 23 1.20 10.40 -14.63
N ALA A 24 2.17 9.54 -14.34
CA ALA A 24 3.49 9.59 -14.94
C ALA A 24 3.52 9.03 -16.38
N GLY A 25 2.42 8.47 -16.87
CA GLY A 25 2.35 7.94 -18.22
C GLY A 25 2.82 6.50 -18.39
N VAL A 26 2.95 5.76 -17.30
CA VAL A 26 3.36 4.35 -17.35
C VAL A 26 2.31 3.53 -18.06
N GLN A 27 2.73 2.70 -19.04
CA GLN A 27 1.84 1.76 -19.70
C GLN A 27 1.67 0.52 -18.82
N ASN A 28 0.42 0.06 -18.69
CA ASN A 28 0.10 -1.13 -17.88
C ASN A 28 0.64 -1.02 -16.46
N PRO A 29 0.27 0.06 -15.72
CA PRO A 29 0.80 0.26 -14.38
C PRO A 29 0.28 -0.81 -13.41
N GLU A 30 1.08 -1.09 -12.39
CA GLU A 30 0.74 -2.08 -11.38
C GLU A 30 -0.49 -1.67 -10.56
N SER A 31 -1.17 -2.68 -10.02
CA SER A 31 -2.23 -2.46 -9.03
C SER A 31 -1.64 -2.19 -7.66
N VAL A 32 -2.48 -1.65 -6.76
CA VAL A 32 -2.11 -1.49 -5.34
C VAL A 32 -1.79 -2.86 -4.71
N ALA A 33 -2.55 -3.91 -5.08
CA ALA A 33 -2.27 -5.26 -4.60
C ALA A 33 -0.90 -5.77 -5.05
N ALA A 34 -0.49 -5.47 -6.28
CA ALA A 34 0.83 -5.86 -6.77
C ALA A 34 1.94 -5.15 -5.99
N HIS A 35 1.75 -3.85 -5.69
CA HIS A 35 2.66 -3.10 -4.85
C HIS A 35 2.77 -3.72 -3.45
N SER A 36 1.63 -4.06 -2.84
CA SER A 36 1.62 -4.71 -1.52
C SER A 36 2.34 -6.06 -1.54
N TRP A 37 2.16 -6.84 -2.61
CA TRP A 37 2.90 -8.08 -2.79
C TRP A 37 4.41 -7.81 -2.85
N GLY A 38 4.83 -6.79 -3.61
CA GLY A 38 6.24 -6.42 -3.71
C GLY A 38 6.84 -6.11 -2.35
N MET A 39 6.12 -5.33 -1.53
CA MET A 39 6.54 -5.02 -0.17
C MET A 39 6.70 -6.29 0.68
N ALA A 40 5.72 -7.21 0.59
CA ALA A 40 5.76 -8.46 1.36
C ALA A 40 6.93 -9.33 0.91
N MET A 41 7.18 -9.40 -0.38
CA MET A 41 8.33 -10.16 -0.92
C MET A 41 9.64 -9.59 -0.40
N LEU A 42 9.80 -8.25 -0.43
CA LEU A 42 10.99 -7.60 0.11
C LEU A 42 11.15 -7.90 1.61
N ALA A 43 10.04 -7.90 2.34
CA ALA A 43 10.05 -8.21 3.77
C ALA A 43 10.62 -9.62 4.06
N THR A 44 10.29 -10.61 3.23
CA THR A 44 10.81 -11.97 3.42
C THR A 44 12.32 -12.02 3.28
N GLN A 45 12.91 -11.10 2.54
CA GLN A 45 14.35 -11.09 2.25
C GLN A 45 15.13 -10.15 3.19
N MET A 46 14.47 -9.16 3.79
CA MET A 46 15.15 -8.05 4.47
C MET A 46 14.73 -7.84 5.92
N CYS A 47 13.71 -8.55 6.42
CA CYS A 47 13.21 -8.29 7.76
C CYS A 47 14.26 -8.59 8.83
N PRO A 48 14.60 -7.62 9.70
CA PRO A 48 15.51 -7.87 10.81
C PRO A 48 14.95 -8.94 11.76
N GLU A 49 15.85 -9.73 12.35
CA GLU A 49 15.44 -10.79 13.27
C GLU A 49 14.68 -10.28 14.51
N GLU A 50 14.94 -9.05 14.92
CA GLU A 50 14.31 -8.45 16.10
C GLU A 50 12.85 -8.11 15.86
N LEU A 51 12.40 -8.03 14.59
CA LEU A 51 11.03 -7.68 14.28
C LEU A 51 10.16 -8.93 14.10
N ASP A 52 8.88 -8.76 14.35
CA ASP A 52 7.88 -9.82 14.15
C ASP A 52 7.53 -9.90 12.66
N LEU A 53 8.10 -10.87 11.96
CA LEU A 53 7.88 -11.03 10.52
C LEU A 53 6.41 -11.24 10.18
N LYS A 54 5.68 -12.00 11.01
CA LYS A 54 4.25 -12.20 10.78
C LYS A 54 3.51 -10.86 10.74
N ARG A 55 3.80 -9.99 11.73
CA ARG A 55 3.19 -8.67 11.80
C ARG A 55 3.60 -7.79 10.62
N VAL A 56 4.88 -7.83 10.25
CA VAL A 56 5.38 -7.10 9.10
C VAL A 56 4.62 -7.50 7.83
N LEU A 57 4.41 -8.81 7.61
CA LEU A 57 3.69 -9.29 6.43
C LEU A 57 2.23 -8.86 6.45
N GLN A 58 1.57 -8.92 7.61
CA GLN A 58 0.19 -8.44 7.74
C GLN A 58 0.09 -6.95 7.40
N LEU A 59 1.04 -6.15 7.88
CA LEU A 59 1.09 -4.71 7.57
C LEU A 59 1.30 -4.48 6.07
N CYS A 60 2.22 -5.21 5.45
CA CYS A 60 2.45 -5.09 4.01
C CYS A 60 1.17 -5.36 3.21
N ILE A 61 0.47 -6.44 3.56
CA ILE A 61 -0.69 -6.90 2.79
C ILE A 61 -1.91 -6.01 3.00
N LEU A 62 -2.11 -5.49 4.22
CA LEU A 62 -3.36 -4.83 4.59
C LEU A 62 -3.26 -3.31 4.76
N HIS A 63 -2.07 -2.71 4.71
CA HIS A 63 -1.94 -1.28 5.01
C HIS A 63 -2.76 -0.39 4.06
N ASP A 64 -2.93 -0.79 2.81
CA ASP A 64 -3.66 -0.03 1.79
C ASP A 64 -4.99 -0.66 1.41
N ILE A 65 -5.50 -1.62 2.19
CA ILE A 65 -6.72 -2.33 1.82
C ILE A 65 -7.93 -1.40 1.69
N ALA A 66 -7.94 -0.27 2.40
CA ALA A 66 -9.01 0.73 2.31
C ALA A 66 -9.16 1.27 0.88
N GLU A 67 -8.12 1.22 0.07
CA GLU A 67 -8.15 1.73 -1.30
C GLU A 67 -9.10 0.98 -2.21
N VAL A 68 -9.54 -0.20 -1.82
CA VAL A 68 -10.64 -0.91 -2.51
C VAL A 68 -11.86 0.00 -2.63
N LYS A 69 -12.14 0.80 -1.59
CA LYS A 69 -13.30 1.69 -1.55
C LYS A 69 -13.01 3.12 -1.94
N VAL A 70 -11.84 3.64 -1.58
CA VAL A 70 -11.53 5.07 -1.77
C VAL A 70 -10.57 5.33 -2.93
N GLY A 71 -9.98 4.28 -3.50
CA GLY A 71 -8.98 4.42 -4.55
C GLY A 71 -7.62 4.84 -4.01
N ASP A 72 -6.65 4.98 -4.90
CA ASP A 72 -5.30 5.41 -4.54
C ASP A 72 -5.25 6.94 -4.49
N ILE A 73 -5.39 7.50 -3.28
CA ILE A 73 -5.34 8.94 -3.05
C ILE A 73 -3.88 9.38 -2.95
N THR A 74 -3.46 10.29 -3.82
CA THR A 74 -2.08 10.80 -3.87
C THR A 74 -2.03 12.25 -3.41
N PRO A 75 -0.82 12.80 -3.16
CA PRO A 75 -0.69 14.23 -2.83
C PRO A 75 -1.24 15.16 -3.91
N HIS A 76 -1.39 14.68 -5.14
CA HIS A 76 -1.89 15.49 -6.25
C HIS A 76 -3.42 15.62 -6.28
N ASP A 77 -4.14 14.88 -5.40
CA ASP A 77 -5.61 14.88 -5.40
C ASP A 77 -6.20 16.00 -4.53
N ASN A 78 -5.37 16.84 -3.92
CA ASN A 78 -5.79 17.95 -3.07
C ASN A 78 -6.69 17.54 -1.90
N VAL A 79 -6.48 16.32 -1.40
CA VAL A 79 -7.15 15.81 -0.21
C VAL A 79 -6.20 15.97 0.97
N SER A 80 -6.66 16.59 2.06
CA SER A 80 -5.81 16.76 3.25
C SER A 80 -5.50 15.40 3.88
N ALA A 81 -4.41 15.33 4.65
CA ALA A 81 -4.05 14.10 5.36
C ALA A 81 -5.16 13.69 6.33
N GLU A 82 -5.82 14.65 6.97
CA GLU A 82 -6.93 14.38 7.88
C GLU A 82 -8.14 13.80 7.14
N GLU A 83 -8.49 14.37 6.01
CA GLU A 83 -9.61 13.89 5.20
C GLU A 83 -9.31 12.51 4.63
N LYS A 84 -8.10 12.27 4.15
CA LYS A 84 -7.67 10.96 3.66
C LYS A 84 -7.81 9.91 4.76
N HIS A 85 -7.31 10.24 5.97
CA HIS A 85 -7.39 9.32 7.11
C HIS A 85 -8.86 9.02 7.45
N ARG A 86 -9.72 10.04 7.44
CA ARG A 86 -11.15 9.86 7.72
C ARG A 86 -11.81 8.93 6.70
N LEU A 87 -11.55 9.15 5.41
CA LEU A 87 -12.13 8.34 4.34
C LEU A 87 -11.66 6.89 4.45
N GLU A 88 -10.38 6.68 4.71
CA GLU A 88 -9.83 5.34 4.85
C GLU A 88 -10.32 4.64 6.10
N SER A 89 -10.44 5.36 7.23
CA SER A 89 -10.98 4.80 8.47
C SER A 89 -12.42 4.35 8.29
N GLU A 90 -13.25 5.17 7.64
CA GLU A 90 -14.64 4.81 7.35
C GLU A 90 -14.72 3.60 6.44
N ALA A 91 -13.84 3.53 5.45
CA ALA A 91 -13.78 2.38 4.54
C ALA A 91 -13.46 1.10 5.31
N ILE A 92 -12.44 1.13 6.16
CA ILE A 92 -12.05 -0.01 6.99
C ILE A 92 -13.19 -0.46 7.90
N ASP A 93 -13.89 0.50 8.53
CA ASP A 93 -14.99 0.19 9.42
C ASP A 93 -16.15 -0.49 8.68
N SER A 94 -16.33 -0.18 7.40
CA SER A 94 -17.42 -0.74 6.59
C SER A 94 -17.07 -2.07 5.93
N MET A 95 -15.76 -2.42 5.88
CA MET A 95 -15.34 -3.68 5.29
C MET A 95 -15.51 -4.81 6.29
N GLY A 96 -15.97 -5.95 5.83
CA GLY A 96 -16.21 -7.10 6.69
C GLY A 96 -14.97 -7.96 6.94
N ILE A 97 -13.78 -7.40 6.83
CA ILE A 97 -12.52 -8.10 7.06
C ILE A 97 -11.84 -7.58 8.31
N ASP A 98 -10.93 -8.37 8.86
CA ASP A 98 -10.18 -8.03 10.07
C ASP A 98 -8.92 -7.26 9.66
N ALA A 99 -9.03 -5.93 9.55
CA ALA A 99 -7.92 -5.07 9.14
C ALA A 99 -7.77 -3.81 9.99
N LYS A 100 -8.71 -3.55 10.90
CA LYS A 100 -8.76 -2.29 11.66
C LYS A 100 -7.51 -2.05 12.49
N GLU A 101 -7.06 -3.07 13.23
CA GLU A 101 -5.89 -2.97 14.09
C GLU A 101 -4.61 -2.74 13.27
N ILE A 102 -4.49 -3.45 12.14
CA ILE A 102 -3.36 -3.30 11.22
C ILE A 102 -3.33 -1.89 10.63
N PHE A 103 -4.48 -1.41 10.18
CA PHE A 103 -4.59 -0.06 9.63
C PHE A 103 -4.16 0.98 10.66
N ALA A 104 -4.67 0.86 11.89
CA ALA A 104 -4.33 1.79 12.96
C ALA A 104 -2.83 1.77 13.31
N GLU A 105 -2.23 0.59 13.34
CA GLU A 105 -0.81 0.46 13.62
C GLU A 105 0.04 1.12 12.53
N TYR A 106 -0.33 0.90 11.26
CA TYR A 106 0.41 1.50 10.16
C TYR A 106 0.29 3.02 10.17
N GLU A 107 -0.92 3.54 10.36
CA GLU A 107 -1.14 4.99 10.41
C GLU A 107 -0.42 5.63 11.59
N GLY A 108 -0.35 4.94 12.73
CA GLY A 108 0.29 5.46 13.94
C GLY A 108 1.80 5.55 13.85
N GLN A 109 2.45 4.68 13.09
CA GLN A 109 3.91 4.66 12.89
C GLN A 109 4.71 4.66 14.20
N LYS A 110 4.19 4.00 15.23
CA LYS A 110 4.82 3.97 16.55
C LYS A 110 5.57 2.67 16.85
N THR A 111 5.34 1.62 16.05
CA THR A 111 6.02 0.34 16.25
C THR A 111 7.18 0.19 15.28
N PRO A 112 8.23 -0.56 15.66
CA PRO A 112 9.32 -0.81 14.71
C PRO A 112 8.84 -1.55 13.46
N GLU A 113 7.85 -2.45 13.60
CA GLU A 113 7.27 -3.14 12.44
C GLU A 113 6.62 -2.16 11.47
N SER A 114 5.80 -1.23 11.95
CA SER A 114 5.13 -0.26 11.07
C SER A 114 6.13 0.67 10.39
N GLN A 115 7.18 1.07 11.10
CA GLN A 115 8.23 1.92 10.55
C GLN A 115 9.03 1.19 9.47
N PHE A 116 9.32 -0.09 9.69
CA PHE A 116 10.00 -0.92 8.69
C PHE A 116 9.13 -1.08 7.43
N VAL A 117 7.83 -1.31 7.60
CA VAL A 117 6.91 -1.45 6.46
C VAL A 117 6.82 -0.15 5.67
N ARG A 118 6.84 1.00 6.34
CA ARG A 118 6.90 2.29 5.64
C ARG A 118 8.17 2.43 4.79
N TYR A 119 9.29 1.94 5.31
CA TYR A 119 10.53 1.88 4.54
C TYR A 119 10.36 0.99 3.30
N LEU A 120 9.73 -0.19 3.47
CA LEU A 120 9.50 -1.10 2.34
C LEU A 120 8.56 -0.50 1.30
N ASP A 121 7.57 0.27 1.71
CA ASP A 121 6.66 0.98 0.81
C ASP A 121 7.45 1.88 -0.15
N LYS A 122 8.34 2.67 0.41
CA LYS A 122 9.19 3.58 -0.38
C LYS A 122 10.19 2.82 -1.23
N LEU A 123 10.77 1.76 -0.70
CA LEU A 123 11.75 0.96 -1.42
C LEU A 123 11.10 0.27 -2.62
N ASP A 124 9.93 -0.34 -2.45
CA ASP A 124 9.22 -0.97 -3.56
C ASP A 124 8.91 0.03 -4.66
N MET A 125 8.45 1.22 -4.29
CA MET A 125 8.16 2.29 -5.24
C MET A 125 9.43 2.69 -6.01
N SER A 126 10.55 2.85 -5.32
CA SER A 126 11.82 3.23 -5.93
C SER A 126 12.32 2.17 -6.91
N LEU A 127 12.25 0.90 -6.52
CA LEU A 127 12.68 -0.20 -7.38
C LEU A 127 11.75 -0.36 -8.59
N GLN A 128 10.44 -0.19 -8.38
CA GLN A 128 9.48 -0.27 -9.46
C GLN A 128 9.68 0.88 -10.46
N ALA A 129 10.06 2.06 -9.97
CA ALA A 129 10.39 3.18 -10.83
C ALA A 129 11.56 2.83 -11.77
N GLU A 130 12.59 2.17 -11.25
CA GLU A 130 13.71 1.73 -12.09
C GLU A 130 13.26 0.76 -13.18
N ILE A 131 12.36 -0.16 -12.85
CA ILE A 131 11.79 -1.08 -13.85
C ILE A 131 11.05 -0.30 -14.93
N TYR A 132 10.25 0.68 -14.54
CA TYR A 132 9.46 1.46 -15.49
C TYR A 132 10.27 2.47 -16.29
N GLU A 133 11.49 2.81 -15.88
CA GLU A 133 12.36 3.70 -16.65
C GLU A 133 12.65 3.17 -18.05
N ALA A 134 12.52 1.86 -18.26
CA ALA A 134 12.66 1.26 -19.58
C ALA A 134 11.64 1.83 -20.59
N GLN A 135 10.60 2.51 -20.14
CA GLN A 135 9.62 3.18 -20.97
C GLN A 135 10.01 4.62 -21.32
N ASN A 136 11.26 5.03 -21.02
CA ASN A 136 11.80 6.37 -21.28
C ASN A 136 11.02 7.49 -20.58
N LEU A 137 10.59 7.24 -19.33
CA LEU A 137 9.88 8.20 -18.51
C LEU A 137 10.79 8.78 -17.44
N ASP A 138 10.55 10.05 -17.05
CA ASP A 138 11.24 10.65 -15.93
C ASP A 138 10.49 10.28 -14.64
N LEU A 139 11.05 9.37 -13.88
CA LEU A 139 10.44 8.86 -12.65
C LEU A 139 11.28 9.18 -11.41
N ASN A 140 12.12 10.20 -11.49
CA ASN A 140 13.01 10.57 -10.40
C ASN A 140 12.26 10.91 -9.10
N GLU A 141 11.06 11.48 -9.18
CA GLU A 141 10.27 11.78 -7.99
C GLU A 141 9.97 10.53 -7.13
N PHE A 142 9.84 9.37 -7.77
CA PHE A 142 9.53 8.11 -7.09
C PHE A 142 10.77 7.43 -6.51
N LYS A 143 11.95 7.81 -6.96
CA LYS A 143 13.21 7.22 -6.54
C LYS A 143 13.83 7.93 -5.34
N LYS A 144 13.31 9.12 -5.00
CA LYS A 144 13.82 9.93 -3.89
C LYS A 144 13.16 9.61 -2.55
N ALA A 145 12.19 8.74 -2.55
CA ALA A 145 11.39 8.43 -1.38
C ALA A 145 12.20 7.83 -0.21
#